data_17247c09ac9032e9e6ca3d221bd6a964
#
_entry.id   17247c09ac9032e9e6ca3d221bd6a964
#
_cell.length_a   1.000
_cell.length_b   1.000
_cell.length_c   1.000
_cell.angle_alpha   90.00
_cell.angle_beta   90.00
_cell.angle_gamma   90.00
#
_symmetry.space_group_name_H-M   'P 1'
#
loop_
_entity.id
_entity.type
_entity.pdbx_description
1 polymer ?
#
loop_
_entity_poly.entity_id
_entity_poly.type
_entity_poly.pdbx_seq_one_letter_code
_entity_poly.pdbx_strand_id
1 'polypeptide(L)'
;MKTSINYLPEQKRDDLRRIVECVLEVLPDCEMIILYGSYARNTYVDYDQRIEYGIRTCFMSDYDILVVTSTRFQRYIINHILSKATDNYYKGKNRYASTTVQFIDESIDDLNKAIDKNRYFYTDIKREGIMLYNSGRYKLARRRKLNYREIKELAEEYYNDRFERANDFLRNAMYDKNDERYKICSFHLHQACENYYNSIILTFTLYSPKEHSLITLSGRAKTHSLESSEAFPRDTEEEKRLFDLLQDAYVQARYNLHFRVTKEDIEALIPKVELLRDITRQCCEERIK
;
A
#
# COMPACT_ATOMS: atom_id res chain seq x y z
N MET A 1 22.14 -1.15 3.86
CA MET A 1 21.24 -1.80 2.90
C MET A 1 21.92 -3.06 2.41
N LYS A 2 21.19 -4.14 2.16
CA LYS A 2 21.71 -5.39 1.57
C LYS A 2 22.11 -5.14 0.12
N THR A 3 23.03 -5.97 -0.40
CA THR A 3 23.49 -5.90 -1.80
C THR A 3 23.41 -7.25 -2.53
N SER A 4 23.21 -8.35 -1.78
CA SER A 4 23.20 -9.69 -2.33
C SER A 4 21.79 -10.15 -2.70
N ILE A 5 21.64 -10.68 -3.91
CA ILE A 5 20.45 -11.35 -4.42
C ILE A 5 20.68 -12.87 -4.61
N ASN A 6 21.70 -13.43 -3.98
CA ASN A 6 22.10 -14.83 -4.18
C ASN A 6 21.07 -15.86 -3.70
N TYR A 7 20.11 -15.45 -2.86
CA TYR A 7 18.98 -16.29 -2.42
C TYR A 7 17.92 -16.49 -3.52
N LEU A 8 17.94 -15.67 -4.58
CA LEU A 8 17.01 -15.80 -5.70
C LEU A 8 17.53 -16.85 -6.72
N PRO A 9 16.61 -17.54 -7.42
CA PRO A 9 16.97 -18.39 -8.56
C PRO A 9 17.77 -17.62 -9.62
N GLU A 10 18.59 -18.33 -10.38
CA GLU A 10 19.47 -17.72 -11.38
C GLU A 10 18.72 -16.87 -12.39
N GLN A 11 17.61 -17.37 -12.92
CA GLN A 11 16.75 -16.64 -13.86
C GLN A 11 16.27 -15.30 -13.28
N LYS A 12 15.89 -15.25 -12.00
CA LYS A 12 15.44 -14.00 -11.35
C LYS A 12 16.59 -13.02 -11.14
N ARG A 13 17.79 -13.54 -10.86
CA ARG A 13 19.01 -12.71 -10.76
C ARG A 13 19.38 -12.10 -12.11
N ASP A 14 19.25 -12.86 -13.18
CA ASP A 14 19.52 -12.38 -14.54
C ASP A 14 18.46 -11.35 -14.99
N ASP A 15 17.20 -11.55 -14.64
CA ASP A 15 16.15 -10.57 -14.84
C ASP A 15 16.49 -9.25 -14.16
N LEU A 16 16.88 -9.27 -12.89
CA LEU A 16 17.24 -8.07 -12.14
C LEU A 16 18.49 -7.37 -12.70
N ARG A 17 19.51 -8.12 -13.14
CA ARG A 17 20.69 -7.55 -13.84
C ARG A 17 20.27 -6.85 -15.12
N ARG A 18 19.43 -7.50 -15.94
CA ARG A 18 18.91 -6.91 -17.17
C ARG A 18 18.07 -5.66 -16.91
N ILE A 19 17.24 -5.65 -15.86
CA ILE A 19 16.48 -4.46 -15.46
C ILE A 19 17.43 -3.30 -15.15
N VAL A 20 18.51 -3.55 -14.39
CA VAL A 20 19.52 -2.54 -14.07
C VAL A 20 20.15 -1.99 -15.36
N GLU A 21 20.58 -2.84 -16.28
CA GLU A 21 21.16 -2.44 -17.57
C GLU A 21 20.17 -1.59 -18.38
N CYS A 22 18.91 -2.03 -18.50
CA CYS A 22 17.88 -1.30 -19.22
C CYS A 22 17.60 0.10 -18.63
N VAL A 23 17.61 0.23 -17.29
CA VAL A 23 17.43 1.53 -16.64
C VAL A 23 18.63 2.44 -16.90
N LEU A 24 19.87 1.94 -16.73
CA LEU A 24 21.10 2.73 -16.94
C LEU A 24 21.28 3.17 -18.39
N GLU A 25 20.80 2.37 -19.35
CA GLU A 25 20.83 2.70 -20.78
C GLU A 25 19.95 3.92 -21.11
N VAL A 26 18.80 4.06 -20.48
CA VAL A 26 17.81 5.10 -20.80
C VAL A 26 17.85 6.29 -19.84
N LEU A 27 18.49 6.14 -18.68
CA LEU A 27 18.53 7.14 -17.60
C LEU A 27 19.96 7.35 -17.08
N PRO A 28 20.80 8.16 -17.78
CA PRO A 28 22.19 8.42 -17.36
C PRO A 28 22.31 9.08 -15.98
N ASP A 29 21.27 9.82 -15.54
CA ASP A 29 21.22 10.49 -14.23
C ASP A 29 20.79 9.55 -13.08
N CYS A 30 20.74 8.25 -13.33
CA CYS A 30 20.43 7.26 -12.31
C CYS A 30 21.58 7.16 -11.28
N GLU A 31 21.23 7.35 -10.00
CA GLU A 31 22.17 7.27 -8.89
C GLU A 31 22.13 5.94 -8.15
N MET A 32 20.92 5.42 -7.95
CA MET A 32 20.70 4.13 -7.29
C MET A 32 19.52 3.40 -7.89
N ILE A 33 19.60 2.07 -7.89
CA ILE A 33 18.50 1.18 -8.22
C ILE A 33 18.32 0.21 -7.06
N ILE A 34 17.15 0.20 -6.45
CA ILE A 34 16.87 -0.54 -5.22
C ILE A 34 15.68 -1.47 -5.45
N LEU A 35 15.89 -2.76 -5.29
CA LEU A 35 14.82 -3.74 -5.22
C LEU A 35 14.16 -3.67 -3.83
N TYR A 36 12.84 -3.55 -3.79
CA TYR A 36 12.06 -3.59 -2.54
C TYR A 36 10.88 -4.57 -2.66
N GLY A 37 9.95 -4.56 -1.75
CA GLY A 37 8.75 -5.40 -1.82
C GLY A 37 9.01 -6.89 -1.54
N SER A 38 8.20 -7.75 -2.15
CA SER A 38 8.17 -9.19 -1.85
C SER A 38 9.47 -9.90 -2.23
N TYR A 39 10.06 -9.58 -3.37
CA TYR A 39 11.33 -10.14 -3.80
C TYR A 39 12.48 -9.78 -2.85
N ALA A 40 12.56 -8.53 -2.39
CA ALA A 40 13.61 -8.12 -1.45
C ALA A 40 13.48 -8.80 -0.08
N ARG A 41 12.27 -9.16 0.34
CA ARG A 41 11.97 -9.87 1.60
C ARG A 41 12.04 -11.39 1.48
N ASN A 42 12.21 -11.93 0.28
CA ASN A 42 12.10 -13.37 -0.01
C ASN A 42 10.72 -13.96 0.37
N THR A 43 9.68 -13.20 0.13
CA THR A 43 8.27 -13.58 0.35
C THR A 43 7.45 -13.51 -0.94
N TYR A 44 8.12 -13.49 -2.08
CA TYR A 44 7.47 -13.43 -3.38
C TYR A 44 6.77 -14.74 -3.73
N VAL A 45 5.74 -14.62 -4.55
CA VAL A 45 5.04 -15.76 -5.18
C VAL A 45 5.49 -15.81 -6.63
N ASP A 46 6.13 -16.91 -7.01
CA ASP A 46 6.62 -17.09 -8.39
C ASP A 46 5.46 -17.33 -9.35
N TYR A 47 4.57 -18.22 -8.99
CA TYR A 47 3.32 -18.46 -9.69
C TYR A 47 2.35 -19.21 -8.76
N ASP A 48 1.18 -18.65 -8.51
CA ASP A 48 0.11 -19.29 -7.76
C ASP A 48 -1.14 -19.33 -8.64
N GLN A 49 -1.60 -20.55 -8.93
CA GLN A 49 -2.83 -20.77 -9.69
C GLN A 49 -3.90 -21.30 -8.73
N ARG A 50 -4.99 -20.56 -8.62
CA ARG A 50 -6.15 -20.92 -7.82
C ARG A 50 -7.39 -21.03 -8.69
N ILE A 51 -8.32 -21.83 -8.25
CA ILE A 51 -9.69 -21.81 -8.78
C ILE A 51 -10.50 -21.04 -7.75
N GLU A 52 -10.83 -19.80 -8.05
CA GLU A 52 -11.70 -18.99 -7.22
C GLU A 52 -13.06 -18.86 -7.94
N TYR A 53 -14.12 -19.33 -7.29
CA TYR A 53 -15.47 -19.29 -7.86
C TYR A 53 -15.61 -19.97 -9.23
N GLY A 54 -14.86 -21.05 -9.46
CA GLY A 54 -14.87 -21.78 -10.74
C GLY A 54 -14.06 -21.14 -11.86
N ILE A 55 -13.40 -20.01 -11.60
CA ILE A 55 -12.53 -19.30 -12.54
C ILE A 55 -11.07 -19.53 -12.15
N ARG A 56 -10.23 -19.85 -13.14
CA ARG A 56 -8.79 -19.91 -12.92
C ARG A 56 -8.26 -18.49 -12.76
N THR A 57 -7.71 -18.20 -11.59
CA THR A 57 -6.95 -16.98 -11.31
C THR A 57 -5.48 -17.35 -11.16
N CYS A 58 -4.59 -16.48 -11.60
CA CYS A 58 -3.16 -16.63 -11.39
C CYS A 58 -2.62 -15.36 -10.73
N PHE A 59 -1.72 -15.56 -9.78
CA PHE A 59 -1.00 -14.49 -9.11
C PHE A 59 0.49 -14.74 -9.24
N MET A 60 1.22 -13.68 -9.58
CA MET A 60 2.68 -13.63 -9.62
C MET A 60 3.12 -12.31 -9.00
N SER A 61 4.13 -12.33 -8.15
CA SER A 61 4.70 -11.10 -7.60
C SER A 61 5.47 -10.32 -8.64
N ASP A 62 5.42 -8.99 -8.56
CA ASP A 62 6.17 -8.07 -9.41
C ASP A 62 7.55 -7.76 -8.84
N TYR A 63 8.50 -7.37 -9.71
CA TYR A 63 9.73 -6.71 -9.25
C TYR A 63 9.44 -5.25 -8.93
N ASP A 64 9.41 -4.92 -7.64
CA ASP A 64 9.27 -3.56 -7.16
C ASP A 64 10.64 -2.87 -7.15
N ILE A 65 10.83 -1.86 -8.00
CA ILE A 65 12.11 -1.18 -8.20
C ILE A 65 11.97 0.32 -7.91
N LEU A 66 12.76 0.82 -6.96
CA LEU A 66 12.96 2.25 -6.76
C LEU A 66 14.17 2.72 -7.55
N VAL A 67 13.94 3.65 -8.46
CA VAL A 67 14.98 4.34 -9.23
C VAL A 67 15.24 5.69 -8.60
N VAL A 68 16.48 5.95 -8.19
CA VAL A 68 16.87 7.21 -7.56
C VAL A 68 17.70 8.03 -8.54
N THR A 69 17.32 9.27 -8.73
CA THR A 69 17.96 10.21 -9.66
C THR A 69 18.68 11.33 -8.93
N SER A 70 19.66 11.97 -9.59
CA SER A 70 20.38 13.12 -9.02
C SER A 70 19.47 14.32 -8.81
N THR A 71 18.50 14.53 -9.73
CA THR A 71 17.55 15.64 -9.72
C THR A 71 16.12 15.13 -9.89
N ARG A 72 15.15 15.93 -9.47
CA ARG A 72 13.73 15.62 -9.63
C ARG A 72 13.30 15.81 -11.08
N PHE A 73 12.69 14.78 -11.66
CA PHE A 73 12.06 14.86 -12.96
C PHE A 73 10.57 15.22 -12.86
N GLN A 74 10.04 15.81 -13.93
CA GLN A 74 8.58 15.90 -14.08
C GLN A 74 8.01 14.51 -14.32
N ARG A 75 6.89 14.19 -13.67
CA ARG A 75 6.31 12.84 -13.62
C ARG A 75 6.10 12.21 -14.99
N TYR A 76 5.62 12.98 -15.97
CA TYR A 76 5.39 12.45 -17.31
C TYR A 76 6.68 12.10 -18.05
N ILE A 77 7.78 12.86 -17.79
CA ILE A 77 9.09 12.61 -18.41
C ILE A 77 9.68 11.30 -17.87
N ILE A 78 9.77 11.17 -16.55
CA ILE A 78 10.35 9.97 -15.95
C ILE A 78 9.53 8.72 -16.26
N ASN A 79 8.20 8.81 -16.27
CA ASN A 79 7.34 7.70 -16.67
C ASN A 79 7.61 7.26 -18.11
N HIS A 80 7.81 8.20 -19.03
CA HIS A 80 8.17 7.89 -20.41
C HIS A 80 9.55 7.22 -20.52
N ILE A 81 10.53 7.70 -19.76
CA ILE A 81 11.87 7.10 -19.72
C ILE A 81 11.80 5.67 -19.16
N LEU A 82 11.13 5.47 -18.01
CA LEU A 82 11.03 4.16 -17.38
C LEU A 82 10.15 3.18 -18.17
N SER A 83 9.18 3.68 -18.97
CA SER A 83 8.46 2.80 -19.90
C SER A 83 9.37 2.24 -20.99
N LYS A 84 10.35 3.00 -21.48
CA LYS A 84 11.37 2.48 -22.41
C LYS A 84 12.25 1.42 -21.76
N ALA A 85 12.64 1.61 -20.49
CA ALA A 85 13.37 0.57 -19.74
C ALA A 85 12.54 -0.72 -19.63
N THR A 86 11.23 -0.58 -19.37
CA THR A 86 10.29 -1.70 -19.33
C THR A 86 10.23 -2.41 -20.68
N ASP A 87 10.10 -1.69 -21.79
CA ASP A 87 10.03 -2.28 -23.13
C ASP A 87 11.36 -2.98 -23.50
N ASN A 88 12.51 -2.40 -23.15
CA ASN A 88 13.82 -3.01 -23.33
C ASN A 88 13.99 -4.30 -22.49
N TYR A 89 13.48 -4.32 -21.26
CA TYR A 89 13.48 -5.51 -20.41
C TYR A 89 12.69 -6.66 -21.05
N TYR A 90 11.53 -6.38 -21.66
CA TYR A 90 10.70 -7.41 -22.30
C TYR A 90 11.17 -7.79 -23.73
N LYS A 91 12.11 -7.08 -24.31
CA LYS A 91 12.61 -7.37 -25.64
C LYS A 91 13.20 -8.80 -25.73
N GLY A 92 12.61 -9.63 -26.58
CA GLY A 92 12.98 -11.03 -26.73
C GLY A 92 12.42 -11.97 -25.65
N LYS A 93 11.52 -11.49 -24.78
CA LYS A 93 10.83 -12.29 -23.76
C LYS A 93 9.34 -12.47 -24.08
N ASN A 94 8.76 -13.58 -23.60
CA ASN A 94 7.31 -13.70 -23.55
C ASN A 94 6.76 -12.85 -22.39
N ARG A 95 6.13 -11.75 -22.73
CA ARG A 95 5.63 -10.78 -21.74
C ARG A 95 4.62 -11.39 -20.74
N TYR A 96 3.81 -12.34 -21.20
CA TYR A 96 2.81 -13.01 -20.35
C TYR A 96 3.40 -14.03 -19.36
N ALA A 97 4.56 -14.60 -19.70
CA ALA A 97 5.25 -15.58 -18.86
C ALA A 97 6.39 -14.97 -18.03
N SER A 98 6.69 -13.69 -18.22
CA SER A 98 7.77 -12.99 -17.51
C SER A 98 7.25 -12.23 -16.32
N THR A 99 8.04 -12.20 -15.24
CA THR A 99 7.75 -11.37 -14.06
C THR A 99 7.64 -9.91 -14.46
N THR A 100 6.58 -9.25 -14.04
CA THR A 100 6.37 -7.83 -14.30
C THR A 100 7.32 -6.97 -13.46
N VAL A 101 7.67 -5.78 -14.00
CA VAL A 101 8.47 -4.79 -13.27
C VAL A 101 7.63 -3.55 -13.01
N GLN A 102 7.65 -3.10 -11.76
CA GLN A 102 7.01 -1.88 -11.30
C GLN A 102 8.08 -0.88 -10.87
N PHE A 103 8.12 0.26 -11.53
CA PHE A 103 9.04 1.32 -11.20
C PHE A 103 8.37 2.41 -10.37
N ILE A 104 9.05 2.87 -9.34
CA ILE A 104 8.84 4.16 -8.72
C ILE A 104 10.13 4.96 -8.82
N ASP A 105 10.03 6.27 -8.91
CA ASP A 105 11.18 7.16 -8.96
C ASP A 105 11.18 8.16 -7.80
N GLU A 106 12.37 8.58 -7.41
CA GLU A 106 12.56 9.65 -6.44
C GLU A 106 13.89 10.36 -6.68
N SER A 107 13.97 11.67 -6.40
CA SER A 107 15.26 12.33 -6.35
C SER A 107 16.03 11.95 -5.08
N ILE A 108 17.36 11.96 -5.13
CA ILE A 108 18.18 11.63 -3.95
C ILE A 108 17.92 12.59 -2.79
N ASP A 109 17.61 13.85 -3.09
CA ASP A 109 17.32 14.87 -2.08
C ASP A 109 15.96 14.59 -1.40
N ASP A 110 14.92 14.28 -2.17
CA ASP A 110 13.58 14.01 -1.63
C ASP A 110 13.56 12.67 -0.89
N LEU A 111 14.26 11.66 -1.42
CA LEU A 111 14.46 10.38 -0.73
C LEU A 111 15.15 10.57 0.62
N ASN A 112 16.24 11.36 0.65
CA ASN A 112 16.98 11.61 1.88
C ASN A 112 16.15 12.43 2.89
N LYS A 113 15.38 13.43 2.45
CA LYS A 113 14.43 14.16 3.31
C LYS A 113 13.36 13.22 3.87
N ALA A 114 12.83 12.32 3.06
CA ALA A 114 11.82 11.36 3.49
C ALA A 114 12.38 10.37 4.53
N ILE A 115 13.61 9.89 4.35
CA ILE A 115 14.29 9.02 5.32
C ILE A 115 14.57 9.77 6.62
N ASP A 116 15.05 11.01 6.55
CA ASP A 116 15.33 11.86 7.73
C ASP A 116 14.05 12.13 8.53
N LYS A 117 12.94 12.40 7.84
CA LYS A 117 11.61 12.55 8.45
C LYS A 117 10.95 11.23 8.86
N ASN A 118 11.66 10.10 8.79
CA ASN A 118 11.14 8.77 9.12
C ASN A 118 9.84 8.38 8.38
N ARG A 119 9.67 8.82 7.12
CA ARG A 119 8.56 8.36 6.29
C ARG A 119 8.63 6.85 6.15
N TYR A 120 7.63 6.13 6.66
CA TYR A 120 7.67 4.67 6.84
C TYR A 120 7.99 3.93 5.54
N PHE A 121 7.41 4.34 4.41
CA PHE A 121 7.62 3.70 3.11
C PHE A 121 9.12 3.67 2.72
N TYR A 122 9.79 4.82 2.78
CA TYR A 122 11.20 4.93 2.40
C TYR A 122 12.15 4.38 3.46
N THR A 123 11.76 4.45 4.73
CA THR A 123 12.54 3.81 5.80
C THR A 123 12.47 2.29 5.71
N ASP A 124 11.34 1.72 5.29
CA ASP A 124 11.19 0.29 5.01
C ASP A 124 12.04 -0.13 3.81
N ILE A 125 11.97 0.62 2.70
CA ILE A 125 12.83 0.37 1.54
C ILE A 125 14.29 0.37 1.96
N LYS A 126 14.73 1.34 2.77
CA LYS A 126 16.11 1.39 3.24
C LYS A 126 16.48 0.21 4.15
N ARG A 127 15.56 -0.26 4.98
CA ARG A 127 15.78 -1.38 5.93
C ARG A 127 15.82 -2.72 5.23
N GLU A 128 14.86 -2.98 4.34
CA GLU A 128 14.57 -4.29 3.75
C GLU A 128 15.07 -4.42 2.32
N GLY A 129 15.23 -3.30 1.62
CA GLY A 129 15.61 -3.25 0.23
C GLY A 129 17.04 -3.73 -0.06
N ILE A 130 17.25 -4.08 -1.30
CA ILE A 130 18.53 -4.54 -1.83
C ILE A 130 19.03 -3.54 -2.86
N MET A 131 20.22 -3.02 -2.65
CA MET A 131 20.90 -2.15 -3.60
C MET A 131 21.37 -2.97 -4.79
N LEU A 132 20.72 -2.79 -5.94
CA LEU A 132 21.12 -3.43 -7.19
C LEU A 132 22.21 -2.62 -7.92
N TYR A 133 22.11 -1.29 -7.87
CA TYR A 133 23.09 -0.37 -8.45
C TYR A 133 23.30 0.84 -7.55
N ASN A 134 24.53 1.34 -7.48
CA ASN A 134 24.90 2.56 -6.78
C ASN A 134 26.05 3.24 -7.52
N SER A 135 25.85 4.48 -7.96
CA SER A 135 26.89 5.29 -8.62
C SER A 135 28.07 5.60 -7.69
N GLY A 136 27.87 5.54 -6.38
CA GLY A 136 28.85 5.93 -5.37
C GLY A 136 28.93 7.45 -5.10
N ARG A 137 28.24 8.29 -5.90
CA ARG A 137 28.26 9.76 -5.76
C ARG A 137 27.48 10.24 -4.55
N TYR A 138 26.45 9.52 -4.14
CA TYR A 138 25.53 9.91 -3.06
C TYR A 138 25.41 8.85 -1.98
N LYS A 139 25.04 9.28 -0.79
CA LYS A 139 24.74 8.39 0.34
C LYS A 139 23.31 8.60 0.80
N LEU A 140 22.64 7.51 1.17
CA LEU A 140 21.32 7.58 1.80
C LEU A 140 21.46 8.14 3.22
N ALA A 141 20.56 9.07 3.57
CA ALA A 141 20.47 9.65 4.90
C ALA A 141 20.36 8.57 5.99
N ARG A 142 20.90 8.84 7.17
CA ARG A 142 20.74 7.94 8.31
C ARG A 142 19.41 8.19 8.97
N ARG A 143 18.69 7.11 9.32
CA ARG A 143 17.51 7.22 10.18
C ARG A 143 17.92 7.82 11.51
N ARG A 144 17.21 8.83 11.96
CA ARG A 144 17.40 9.46 13.28
C ARG A 144 16.14 9.32 14.13
N LYS A 145 16.26 9.55 15.41
CA LYS A 145 15.08 9.70 16.26
C LYS A 145 14.44 11.06 16.01
N LEU A 146 13.14 11.08 15.81
CA LEU A 146 12.37 12.31 15.77
C LEU A 146 12.20 12.86 17.18
N ASN A 147 12.19 14.19 17.32
CA ASN A 147 11.77 14.84 18.54
C ASN A 147 10.23 14.86 18.66
N TYR A 148 9.71 15.28 19.81
CA TYR A 148 8.27 15.26 20.09
C TYR A 148 7.46 16.09 19.07
N ARG A 149 7.95 17.28 18.73
CA ARG A 149 7.29 18.16 17.75
C ARG A 149 7.21 17.52 16.36
N GLU A 150 8.28 16.94 15.89
CA GLU A 150 8.35 16.24 14.60
C GLU A 150 7.44 15.00 14.58
N ILE A 151 7.33 14.27 15.70
CA ILE A 151 6.41 13.14 15.85
C ILE A 151 4.96 13.63 15.72
N LYS A 152 4.63 14.73 16.40
CA LYS A 152 3.30 15.33 16.36
C LYS A 152 2.95 15.82 14.94
N GLU A 153 3.83 16.59 14.31
CA GLU A 153 3.65 17.08 12.93
C GLU A 153 3.44 15.94 11.93
N LEU A 154 4.20 14.86 12.07
CA LEU A 154 4.08 13.68 11.19
C LEU A 154 2.79 12.88 11.47
N ALA A 155 2.39 12.75 12.73
CA ALA A 155 1.14 12.11 13.12
C ALA A 155 -0.07 12.89 12.57
N GLU A 156 -0.05 14.22 12.67
CA GLU A 156 -1.08 15.10 12.14
C GLU A 156 -1.20 15.00 10.62
N GLU A 157 -0.06 14.98 9.90
CA GLU A 157 -0.03 14.81 8.45
C GLU A 157 -0.65 13.48 8.02
N TYR A 158 -0.29 12.37 8.71
CA TYR A 158 -0.85 11.05 8.42
C TYR A 158 -2.33 10.95 8.76
N TYR A 159 -2.75 11.56 9.87
CA TYR A 159 -4.16 11.65 10.24
C TYR A 159 -4.96 12.35 9.15
N ASN A 160 -4.54 13.54 8.76
CA ASN A 160 -5.26 14.34 7.77
C ASN A 160 -5.39 13.61 6.44
N ASP A 161 -4.29 13.04 5.90
CA ASP A 161 -4.32 12.28 4.63
C ASP A 161 -5.28 11.09 4.70
N ARG A 162 -5.19 10.28 5.75
CA ARG A 162 -6.00 9.06 5.84
C ARG A 162 -7.45 9.33 6.19
N PHE A 163 -7.69 10.27 7.08
CA PHE A 163 -9.03 10.62 7.51
C PHE A 163 -9.82 11.31 6.38
N GLU A 164 -9.21 12.22 5.63
CA GLU A 164 -9.82 12.83 4.45
C GLU A 164 -10.17 11.78 3.40
N ARG A 165 -9.24 10.89 3.08
CA ARG A 165 -9.46 9.78 2.14
C ARG A 165 -10.59 8.86 2.59
N ALA A 166 -10.66 8.54 3.88
CA ALA A 166 -11.75 7.74 4.44
C ALA A 166 -13.11 8.42 4.26
N ASN A 167 -13.17 9.73 4.52
CA ASN A 167 -14.39 10.53 4.31
C ASN A 167 -14.80 10.57 2.84
N ASP A 168 -13.87 10.64 1.91
CA ASP A 168 -14.16 10.59 0.48
C ASP A 168 -14.77 9.24 0.07
N PHE A 169 -14.22 8.13 0.58
CA PHE A 169 -14.82 6.81 0.36
C PHE A 169 -16.21 6.69 0.98
N LEU A 170 -16.43 7.20 2.20
CA LEU A 170 -17.74 7.20 2.83
C LEU A 170 -18.74 8.03 2.03
N ARG A 171 -18.33 9.19 1.53
CA ARG A 171 -19.17 10.04 0.65
C ARG A 171 -19.55 9.30 -0.63
N ASN A 172 -18.60 8.61 -1.26
CA ASN A 172 -18.88 7.81 -2.45
C ASN A 172 -19.84 6.65 -2.14
N ALA A 173 -19.71 5.99 -1.00
CA ALA A 173 -20.66 4.98 -0.55
C ALA A 173 -22.09 5.54 -0.41
N MET A 174 -22.24 6.78 0.07
CA MET A 174 -23.56 7.43 0.16
C MET A 174 -24.17 7.70 -1.21
N TYR A 175 -23.37 8.12 -2.21
CA TYR A 175 -23.84 8.24 -3.60
C TYR A 175 -24.27 6.89 -4.16
N ASP A 176 -23.46 5.84 -3.97
CA ASP A 176 -23.79 4.49 -4.44
C ASP A 176 -25.07 3.94 -3.80
N LYS A 177 -25.27 4.22 -2.49
CA LYS A 177 -26.52 3.86 -1.80
C LYS A 177 -27.73 4.52 -2.45
N ASN A 178 -27.63 5.83 -2.72
CA ASN A 178 -28.73 6.60 -3.34
C ASN A 178 -29.06 6.11 -4.76
N ASP A 179 -28.06 5.61 -5.47
CA ASP A 179 -28.19 5.03 -6.81
C ASP A 179 -28.52 3.52 -6.76
N GLU A 180 -28.80 2.95 -5.58
CA GLU A 180 -29.09 1.53 -5.34
C GLU A 180 -27.97 0.57 -5.80
N ARG A 181 -26.74 1.06 -5.85
CA ARG A 181 -25.53 0.27 -6.25
C ARG A 181 -24.88 -0.38 -5.03
N TYR A 182 -25.61 -1.23 -4.32
CA TYR A 182 -25.22 -1.75 -3.00
C TYR A 182 -23.92 -2.55 -2.99
N LYS A 183 -23.63 -3.26 -4.09
CA LYS A 183 -22.39 -4.03 -4.23
C LYS A 183 -21.14 -3.13 -4.22
N ILE A 184 -21.13 -2.05 -4.99
CA ILE A 184 -19.99 -1.12 -5.02
C ILE A 184 -19.98 -0.22 -3.77
N CYS A 185 -21.16 0.09 -3.22
CA CYS A 185 -21.29 0.76 -1.94
C CYS A 185 -20.54 0.01 -0.83
N SER A 186 -20.71 -1.32 -0.73
CA SER A 186 -20.00 -2.13 0.26
C SER A 186 -18.48 -2.07 0.12
N PHE A 187 -17.95 -2.01 -1.11
CA PHE A 187 -16.52 -1.79 -1.35
C PHE A 187 -16.04 -0.42 -0.85
N HIS A 188 -16.80 0.63 -1.13
CA HIS A 188 -16.45 1.97 -0.63
C HIS A 188 -16.54 2.06 0.90
N LEU A 189 -17.51 1.40 1.53
CA LEU A 189 -17.57 1.29 2.99
C LEU A 189 -16.37 0.54 3.58
N HIS A 190 -15.94 -0.56 2.93
CA HIS A 190 -14.70 -1.25 3.31
C HIS A 190 -13.49 -0.31 3.25
N GLN A 191 -13.33 0.43 2.13
CA GLN A 191 -12.22 1.36 1.95
C GLN A 191 -12.25 2.52 2.96
N ALA A 192 -13.43 2.99 3.33
CA ALA A 192 -13.59 3.96 4.41
C ALA A 192 -13.07 3.40 5.73
N CYS A 193 -13.52 2.21 6.13
CA CYS A 193 -13.07 1.54 7.36
C CYS A 193 -11.56 1.28 7.36
N GLU A 194 -11.01 0.77 6.25
CA GLU A 194 -9.56 0.55 6.11
C GLU A 194 -8.77 1.83 6.39
N ASN A 195 -9.20 2.95 5.80
CA ASN A 195 -8.50 4.23 5.99
C ASN A 195 -8.72 4.82 7.38
N TYR A 196 -9.90 4.66 8.02
CA TYR A 196 -10.12 5.08 9.41
C TYR A 196 -9.22 4.29 10.37
N TYR A 197 -9.15 2.95 10.27
CA TYR A 197 -8.24 2.16 11.11
C TYR A 197 -6.77 2.52 10.87
N ASN A 198 -6.37 2.69 9.60
CA ASN A 198 -5.02 3.14 9.27
C ASN A 198 -4.73 4.55 9.80
N SER A 199 -5.72 5.44 9.86
CA SER A 199 -5.60 6.76 10.48
C SER A 199 -5.21 6.64 11.95
N ILE A 200 -5.92 5.81 12.73
CA ILE A 200 -5.57 5.54 14.13
C ILE A 200 -4.15 4.97 14.22
N ILE A 201 -3.85 3.88 13.51
CA ILE A 201 -2.57 3.20 13.59
C ILE A 201 -1.41 4.15 13.27
N LEU A 202 -1.51 4.91 12.18
CA LEU A 202 -0.48 5.86 11.75
C LEU A 202 -0.28 7.02 12.73
N THR A 203 -1.36 7.57 13.28
CA THR A 203 -1.29 8.65 14.26
C THR A 203 -0.52 8.24 15.53
N PHE A 204 -0.70 6.99 15.94
CA PHE A 204 -0.05 6.50 17.17
C PHE A 204 1.33 5.87 16.93
N THR A 205 1.57 5.24 15.78
CA THR A 205 2.79 4.45 15.53
C THR A 205 3.71 5.05 14.48
N LEU A 206 3.23 6.00 13.67
CA LEU A 206 3.89 6.54 12.47
C LEU A 206 4.23 5.46 11.43
N TYR A 207 3.54 4.33 11.47
CA TYR A 207 3.75 3.19 10.59
C TYR A 207 2.42 2.64 10.07
N SER A 208 2.31 2.41 8.77
CA SER A 208 1.16 1.75 8.15
C SER A 208 1.48 0.29 7.84
N PRO A 209 0.69 -0.65 8.34
CA PRO A 209 0.79 -2.04 7.90
C PRO A 209 0.38 -2.13 6.41
N LYS A 210 1.05 -3.01 5.66
CA LYS A 210 0.66 -3.37 4.30
C LYS A 210 -0.44 -4.42 4.35
N GLU A 211 -1.63 -4.00 4.73
CA GLU A 211 -2.74 -4.88 5.10
C GLU A 211 -4.06 -4.27 4.66
N HIS A 212 -4.95 -5.09 4.10
CA HIS A 212 -6.31 -4.71 3.71
C HIS A 212 -7.37 -5.43 4.55
N SER A 213 -6.97 -6.38 5.40
CA SER A 213 -7.91 -7.10 6.26
C SER A 213 -8.40 -6.21 7.40
N LEU A 214 -9.70 -5.92 7.41
CA LEU A 214 -10.33 -5.16 8.50
C LEU A 214 -10.22 -5.89 9.85
N ILE A 215 -10.19 -7.22 9.85
CA ILE A 215 -9.97 -8.02 11.06
C ILE A 215 -8.61 -7.67 11.68
N THR A 216 -7.56 -7.67 10.86
CA THR A 216 -6.21 -7.34 11.31
C THR A 216 -6.08 -5.86 11.71
N LEU A 217 -6.62 -4.97 10.89
CA LEU A 217 -6.55 -3.52 11.13
C LEU A 217 -7.33 -3.10 12.37
N SER A 218 -8.55 -3.63 12.58
CA SER A 218 -9.33 -3.36 13.80
C SER A 218 -8.62 -3.85 15.06
N GLY A 219 -8.01 -5.05 15.00
CA GLY A 219 -7.23 -5.58 16.11
C GLY A 219 -6.01 -4.70 16.46
N ARG A 220 -5.33 -4.14 15.46
CA ARG A 220 -4.22 -3.20 15.67
C ARG A 220 -4.70 -1.84 16.19
N ALA A 221 -5.76 -1.29 15.61
CA ALA A 221 -6.33 -0.01 16.04
C ALA A 221 -6.80 -0.08 17.51
N LYS A 222 -7.41 -1.19 17.92
CA LYS A 222 -7.85 -1.45 19.30
C LYS A 222 -6.74 -1.29 20.33
N THR A 223 -5.48 -1.56 19.99
CA THR A 223 -4.35 -1.37 20.91
C THR A 223 -4.07 0.10 21.24
N HIS A 224 -4.63 1.03 20.47
CA HIS A 224 -4.45 2.47 20.62
C HIS A 224 -5.74 3.20 20.98
N SER A 225 -6.88 2.65 20.61
CA SER A 225 -8.23 3.13 20.98
C SER A 225 -9.14 1.93 21.18
N LEU A 226 -9.51 1.65 22.44
CA LEU A 226 -10.43 0.56 22.79
C LEU A 226 -11.81 0.80 22.17
N GLU A 227 -12.24 2.05 22.14
CA GLU A 227 -13.53 2.51 21.58
C GLU A 227 -13.64 2.15 20.09
N SER A 228 -12.52 2.03 19.37
CA SER A 228 -12.56 1.63 17.94
C SER A 228 -13.19 0.25 17.71
N SER A 229 -13.24 -0.61 18.73
CA SER A 229 -13.91 -1.91 18.66
C SER A 229 -15.43 -1.83 18.83
N GLU A 230 -15.97 -0.71 19.34
CA GLU A 230 -17.41 -0.50 19.53
C GLU A 230 -18.14 -0.29 18.21
N ALA A 231 -17.45 0.20 17.18
CA ALA A 231 -18.04 0.42 15.86
C ALA A 231 -18.53 -0.88 15.21
N PHE A 232 -17.81 -1.97 15.44
CA PHE A 232 -18.14 -3.29 14.88
C PHE A 232 -18.08 -4.37 15.96
N PRO A 233 -19.07 -4.44 16.88
CA PRO A 233 -19.21 -5.55 17.79
C PRO A 233 -19.46 -6.84 17.01
N ARG A 234 -19.08 -7.99 17.57
CA ARG A 234 -19.20 -9.32 16.96
C ARG A 234 -19.78 -10.31 17.97
N ASP A 235 -20.74 -9.86 18.75
CA ASP A 235 -21.33 -10.64 19.83
C ASP A 235 -22.47 -11.53 19.33
N THR A 236 -23.21 -11.06 18.31
CA THR A 236 -24.30 -11.79 17.67
C THR A 236 -23.90 -12.34 16.30
N GLU A 237 -24.61 -13.37 15.82
CA GLU A 237 -24.36 -13.93 14.48
C GLU A 237 -24.61 -12.91 13.36
N GLU A 238 -25.58 -12.00 13.55
CA GLU A 238 -25.85 -10.96 12.58
C GLU A 238 -24.73 -9.91 12.53
N GLU A 239 -24.16 -9.51 13.65
CA GLU A 239 -23.00 -8.62 13.69
C GLU A 239 -21.76 -9.22 13.04
N LYS A 240 -21.51 -10.52 13.27
CA LYS A 240 -20.44 -11.25 12.59
C LYS A 240 -20.68 -11.27 11.09
N ARG A 241 -21.90 -11.65 10.65
CA ARG A 241 -22.29 -11.71 9.25
C ARG A 241 -22.06 -10.37 8.54
N LEU A 242 -22.50 -9.25 9.14
CA LEU A 242 -22.33 -7.91 8.57
C LEU A 242 -20.85 -7.51 8.48
N PHE A 243 -20.05 -7.83 9.50
CA PHE A 243 -18.62 -7.54 9.46
C PHE A 243 -17.88 -8.40 8.43
N ASP A 244 -18.23 -9.69 8.31
CA ASP A 244 -17.65 -10.59 7.32
C ASP A 244 -18.03 -10.16 5.90
N LEU A 245 -19.30 -9.75 5.68
CA LEU A 245 -19.74 -9.17 4.41
C LEU A 245 -18.90 -7.91 4.04
N LEU A 246 -18.67 -7.02 5.01
CA LEU A 246 -17.86 -5.83 4.80
C LEU A 246 -16.40 -6.19 4.54
N GLN A 247 -15.82 -7.15 5.28
CA GLN A 247 -14.47 -7.67 5.07
C GLN A 247 -14.32 -8.25 3.65
N ASP A 248 -15.26 -9.05 3.22
CA ASP A 248 -15.26 -9.72 1.92
C ASP A 248 -15.45 -8.73 0.76
N ALA A 249 -16.13 -7.62 0.98
CA ALA A 249 -16.41 -6.63 -0.06
C ALA A 249 -15.15 -6.13 -0.77
N TYR A 250 -13.98 -6.13 -0.11
CA TYR A 250 -12.71 -5.74 -0.72
C TYR A 250 -12.38 -6.55 -2.00
N VAL A 251 -12.60 -7.85 -1.96
CA VAL A 251 -12.33 -8.74 -3.09
C VAL A 251 -13.62 -9.02 -3.86
N GLN A 252 -14.67 -9.42 -3.16
CA GLN A 252 -15.90 -9.95 -3.75
C GLN A 252 -16.66 -8.91 -4.58
N ALA A 253 -16.72 -7.65 -4.13
CA ALA A 253 -17.42 -6.62 -4.86
C ALA A 253 -16.77 -6.32 -6.22
N ARG A 254 -15.47 -6.55 -6.37
CA ARG A 254 -14.73 -6.27 -7.61
C ARG A 254 -14.72 -7.45 -8.58
N TYR A 255 -14.60 -8.68 -8.07
CA TYR A 255 -14.28 -9.84 -8.89
C TYR A 255 -15.36 -10.91 -8.93
N ASN A 256 -16.28 -10.97 -7.96
CA ASN A 256 -17.32 -11.98 -7.89
C ASN A 256 -18.65 -11.46 -8.44
N LEU A 257 -19.08 -11.96 -9.60
CA LEU A 257 -20.36 -11.60 -10.23
C LEU A 257 -21.58 -11.99 -9.38
N HIS A 258 -21.44 -13.01 -8.51
CA HIS A 258 -22.52 -13.54 -7.67
C HIS A 258 -22.55 -12.93 -6.27
N PHE A 259 -21.59 -12.08 -5.92
CA PHE A 259 -21.62 -11.38 -4.64
C PHE A 259 -22.83 -10.45 -4.57
N ARG A 260 -23.65 -10.66 -3.58
CA ARG A 260 -24.89 -9.90 -3.36
C ARG A 260 -24.80 -9.15 -2.04
N VAL A 261 -25.21 -7.92 -2.09
CA VAL A 261 -25.34 -7.01 -0.93
C VAL A 261 -26.72 -6.39 -1.03
N THR A 262 -27.48 -6.44 0.03
CA THR A 262 -28.85 -5.92 0.05
C THR A 262 -28.87 -4.47 0.53
N LYS A 263 -30.02 -3.82 0.38
CA LYS A 263 -30.27 -2.49 0.92
C LYS A 263 -30.15 -2.49 2.44
N GLU A 264 -30.72 -3.48 3.08
CA GLU A 264 -30.73 -3.66 4.53
C GLU A 264 -29.31 -3.83 5.08
N ASP A 265 -28.44 -4.56 4.37
CA ASP A 265 -27.02 -4.71 4.73
C ASP A 265 -26.32 -3.34 4.76
N ILE A 266 -26.53 -2.53 3.71
CA ILE A 266 -25.92 -1.20 3.61
C ILE A 266 -26.48 -0.25 4.67
N GLU A 267 -27.80 -0.28 4.91
CA GLU A 267 -28.45 0.53 5.95
C GLU A 267 -27.98 0.16 7.36
N ALA A 268 -27.63 -1.09 7.60
CA ALA A 268 -27.06 -1.55 8.86
C ALA A 268 -25.54 -1.21 9.00
N LEU A 269 -24.79 -1.18 7.88
CA LEU A 269 -23.35 -0.91 7.90
C LEU A 269 -23.00 0.58 8.02
N ILE A 270 -23.75 1.46 7.35
CA ILE A 270 -23.42 2.91 7.32
C ILE A 270 -23.31 3.51 8.72
N PRO A 271 -24.26 3.34 9.65
CA PRO A 271 -24.13 3.90 11.00
C PRO A 271 -22.88 3.40 11.76
N LYS A 272 -22.46 2.15 11.51
CA LYS A 272 -21.26 1.57 12.11
C LYS A 272 -19.99 2.24 11.57
N VAL A 273 -19.94 2.51 10.26
CA VAL A 273 -18.82 3.23 9.62
C VAL A 273 -18.77 4.68 10.08
N GLU A 274 -19.93 5.32 10.25
CA GLU A 274 -20.00 6.68 10.79
C GLU A 274 -19.54 6.73 12.24
N LEU A 275 -19.91 5.75 13.06
CA LEU A 275 -19.41 5.63 14.43
C LEU A 275 -17.88 5.46 14.45
N LEU A 276 -17.33 4.59 13.58
CA LEU A 276 -15.88 4.44 13.45
C LEU A 276 -15.20 5.75 13.05
N ARG A 277 -15.79 6.52 12.12
CA ARG A 277 -15.31 7.86 11.74
C ARG A 277 -15.18 8.77 12.96
N ASP A 278 -16.24 8.84 13.77
CA ASP A 278 -16.33 9.77 14.89
C ASP A 278 -15.35 9.37 16.02
N ILE A 279 -15.23 8.08 16.31
CA ILE A 279 -14.21 7.54 17.23
C ILE A 279 -12.79 7.85 16.70
N THR A 280 -12.54 7.62 15.41
CA THR A 280 -11.23 7.91 14.79
C THR A 280 -10.87 9.38 14.93
N ARG A 281 -11.82 10.28 14.65
CA ARG A 281 -11.62 11.72 14.81
C ARG A 281 -11.22 12.05 16.24
N GLN A 282 -12.05 11.64 17.19
CA GLN A 282 -11.82 11.95 18.60
C GLN A 282 -10.45 11.47 19.08
N CYS A 283 -10.13 10.18 18.92
CA CYS A 283 -8.89 9.62 19.46
C CYS A 283 -7.62 10.18 18.77
N CYS A 284 -7.68 10.44 17.46
CA CYS A 284 -6.55 11.02 16.75
C CYS A 284 -6.31 12.48 17.10
N GLU A 285 -7.39 13.31 17.17
CA GLU A 285 -7.27 14.71 17.57
C GLU A 285 -6.78 14.87 19.02
N GLU A 286 -7.22 14.01 19.93
CA GLU A 286 -6.71 13.98 21.31
C GLU A 286 -5.21 13.64 21.34
N ARG A 287 -4.75 12.72 20.49
CA ARG A 287 -3.34 12.32 20.40
C ARG A 287 -2.46 13.43 19.82
N ILE A 288 -3.02 14.27 18.93
CA ILE A 288 -2.31 15.34 18.23
C ILE A 288 -2.32 16.66 19.04
N LYS A 289 -3.23 16.87 19.99
CA LYS A 289 -3.23 18.05 20.89
C LYS A 289 -1.98 18.06 21.78
#